data_0ba611a9af23cd5264633ba68fdc16a6
#
_entry.id   0ba611a9af23cd5264633ba68fdc16a6
#
_cell.length_a   1.000
_cell.length_b   1.000
_cell.length_c   1.000
_cell.angle_alpha   90.00
_cell.angle_beta   90.00
_cell.angle_gamma   90.00
#
_symmetry.space_group_name_H-M   'P 1'
#
loop_
_entity.id
_entity.type
_entity.pdbx_description
1 polymer ?
#
loop_
_entity_poly.entity_id
_entity_poly.type
_entity_poly.pdbx_seq_one_letter_code
_entity_poly.pdbx_strand_id
1 'polypeptide(L)'
;MKIISPILTNPVFRCTIRLLLCLLWIGYSQGTTHVLRFGGIFECVESGPMGAEELAFRFAVNTINRNRTLLPNTTLTYDTQKINLYDSFEASKKACDQLSLGVAAIFGPSHSSSANAVQSICNALGVPHIQTRWKHQVSDNKDSFYVSLYPDFSSLSRAILDLVQFFKWKTVTVVYDDSTGLIRLQELIKAPSRYNLRLKIRQLPADTKDAKPLLKEMKRGKEFHVIFDCSHEMAAGILKQALAMGMMTEYYHYIFTTLDLFALDVEPYRYSGVNMTGFRILNTENSQVASIIEKWSMERLQAPPKPDSGLLDGFMTINSSILILPQTKYYIYIYLQPNI
;
A
#
# COMPACT_ATOMS: atom_id res chain seq x y z
N MET A 1 58.18 42.30 -17.19
CA MET A 1 57.41 41.29 -16.51
C MET A 1 57.87 41.11 -15.06
N LYS A 2 57.83 42.19 -14.22
CA LYS A 2 58.27 42.20 -12.81
C LYS A 2 57.48 43.16 -11.91
N ILE A 3 56.20 43.38 -12.14
CA ILE A 3 55.39 44.32 -11.33
C ILE A 3 54.25 43.62 -10.56
N ILE A 4 54.08 42.28 -10.72
CA ILE A 4 52.93 41.58 -10.10
C ILE A 4 53.31 40.89 -8.75
N SER A 5 54.62 40.82 -8.36
CA SER A 5 55.02 40.08 -7.19
C SER A 5 54.83 40.73 -5.79
N PRO A 6 54.78 42.10 -5.63
CA PRO A 6 54.63 42.65 -4.27
C PRO A 6 53.16 42.77 -3.80
N ILE A 7 52.19 42.71 -4.70
CA ILE A 7 50.75 42.77 -4.32
C ILE A 7 50.26 41.44 -3.72
N LEU A 8 50.79 40.32 -4.18
CA LEU A 8 50.42 38.96 -3.70
C LEU A 8 51.05 38.61 -2.35
N THR A 9 52.09 39.33 -1.90
CA THR A 9 52.75 39.08 -0.62
C THR A 9 52.21 39.90 0.54
N ASN A 10 51.35 40.86 0.26
CA ASN A 10 50.75 41.70 1.29
C ASN A 10 49.72 40.88 2.11
N PRO A 11 49.92 40.71 3.44
CA PRO A 11 49.05 39.89 4.28
C PRO A 11 47.60 40.41 4.34
N VAL A 12 47.41 41.73 4.19
CA VAL A 12 46.05 42.36 4.14
C VAL A 12 45.35 41.94 2.86
N PHE A 13 46.04 41.94 1.71
CA PHE A 13 45.47 41.57 0.42
C PHE A 13 45.12 40.07 0.35
N ARG A 14 45.92 39.22 0.98
CA ARG A 14 45.61 37.78 1.15
C ARG A 14 44.41 37.55 2.05
N CYS A 15 44.24 38.33 3.10
CA CYS A 15 43.12 38.26 4.01
C CYS A 15 41.82 38.69 3.33
N THR A 16 41.87 39.81 2.55
CA THR A 16 40.71 40.32 1.80
C THR A 16 40.28 39.37 0.68
N ILE A 17 41.21 38.74 -0.05
CA ILE A 17 40.89 37.74 -1.07
C ILE A 17 40.27 36.48 -0.41
N ARG A 18 40.83 36.01 0.72
CA ARG A 18 40.21 34.89 1.45
C ARG A 18 38.85 35.19 1.98
N LEU A 19 38.61 36.40 2.47
CA LEU A 19 37.29 36.84 2.92
C LEU A 19 36.31 36.94 1.77
N LEU A 20 36.73 37.46 0.60
CA LEU A 20 35.95 37.53 -0.63
C LEU A 20 35.59 36.12 -1.16
N LEU A 21 36.58 35.19 -1.14
CA LEU A 21 36.35 33.79 -1.51
C LEU A 21 35.43 33.09 -0.52
N CYS A 22 35.56 33.36 0.79
CA CYS A 22 34.61 32.85 1.79
C CYS A 22 33.19 33.43 1.59
N LEU A 23 33.05 34.70 1.29
CA LEU A 23 31.77 35.35 1.01
C LEU A 23 31.14 34.83 -0.30
N LEU A 24 31.94 34.56 -1.33
CA LEU A 24 31.50 33.90 -2.56
C LEU A 24 31.10 32.45 -2.30
N TRP A 25 31.81 31.74 -1.42
CA TRP A 25 31.48 30.37 -1.02
C TRP A 25 30.19 30.32 -0.19
N ILE A 26 30.00 31.29 0.72
CA ILE A 26 28.74 31.44 1.49
C ILE A 26 27.59 31.86 0.57
N GLY A 27 27.83 32.72 -0.40
CA GLY A 27 26.83 33.12 -1.41
C GLY A 27 26.47 31.96 -2.36
N TYR A 28 27.41 31.05 -2.66
CA TYR A 28 27.17 29.86 -3.48
C TYR A 28 26.47 28.74 -2.68
N SER A 29 26.54 28.79 -1.35
CA SER A 29 25.85 27.85 -0.44
C SER A 29 24.39 28.25 -0.17
N GLN A 30 23.88 29.33 -0.72
CA GLN A 30 22.46 29.67 -0.66
C GLN A 30 21.71 28.78 -1.66
N GLY A 31 21.28 27.67 -1.14
CA GLY A 31 20.31 26.71 -1.58
C GLY A 31 19.84 26.81 -3.03
N THR A 32 20.52 26.15 -3.94
CA THR A 32 19.86 25.69 -5.17
C THR A 32 18.66 24.82 -4.76
N THR A 33 17.46 25.31 -5.02
CA THR A 33 16.25 24.51 -4.82
C THR A 33 16.36 23.29 -5.74
N HIS A 34 16.52 22.11 -5.15
CA HIS A 34 16.53 20.87 -5.90
C HIS A 34 15.10 20.54 -6.33
N VAL A 35 14.89 20.35 -7.62
CA VAL A 35 13.61 19.85 -8.16
C VAL A 35 13.73 18.35 -8.35
N LEU A 36 12.89 17.59 -7.65
CA LEU A 36 12.79 16.14 -7.78
C LEU A 36 11.49 15.79 -8.47
N ARG A 37 11.57 15.09 -9.61
CA ARG A 37 10.40 14.70 -10.39
C ARG A 37 10.05 13.24 -10.13
N PHE A 38 8.78 12.97 -9.88
CA PHE A 38 8.22 11.62 -9.78
C PHE A 38 7.34 11.31 -10.97
N GLY A 39 7.38 10.06 -11.42
CA GLY A 39 6.43 9.51 -12.38
C GLY A 39 5.29 8.81 -11.65
N GLY A 40 4.09 8.87 -12.21
CA GLY A 40 2.94 8.09 -11.79
C GLY A 40 2.24 7.49 -13.00
N ILE A 41 2.00 6.19 -12.99
CA ILE A 41 1.27 5.48 -14.03
C ILE A 41 0.03 4.88 -13.39
N PHE A 42 -1.16 5.31 -13.82
CA PHE A 42 -2.43 4.94 -13.22
C PHE A 42 -3.36 4.32 -14.23
N GLU A 43 -4.02 3.24 -13.84
CA GLU A 43 -4.99 2.55 -14.68
C GLU A 43 -6.34 3.26 -14.64
N CYS A 44 -6.96 3.40 -15.80
CA CYS A 44 -8.30 3.98 -15.95
C CYS A 44 -9.21 2.98 -16.64
N VAL A 45 -10.40 2.84 -16.12
CA VAL A 45 -11.51 2.26 -16.87
C VAL A 45 -12.07 3.38 -17.74
N GLU A 46 -12.10 3.16 -19.04
CA GLU A 46 -12.43 4.10 -20.15
C GLU A 46 -12.99 5.48 -19.78
N SER A 47 -12.34 6.53 -20.31
CA SER A 47 -12.80 7.96 -20.36
C SER A 47 -13.40 8.57 -19.10
N GLY A 48 -13.14 8.00 -17.92
CA GLY A 48 -13.61 8.53 -16.65
C GLY A 48 -12.77 9.70 -16.12
N PRO A 49 -13.27 10.45 -15.13
CA PRO A 49 -12.49 11.44 -14.41
C PRO A 49 -11.29 10.80 -13.72
N MET A 50 -10.38 11.65 -13.21
CA MET A 50 -9.14 11.26 -12.52
C MET A 50 -9.41 10.17 -11.48
N GLY A 51 -8.69 9.05 -11.54
CA GLY A 51 -8.80 7.94 -10.60
C GLY A 51 -8.43 8.36 -9.19
N ALA A 52 -8.94 7.66 -8.18
CA ALA A 52 -8.66 7.97 -6.78
C ALA A 52 -7.15 7.84 -6.45
N GLU A 53 -6.44 6.90 -7.08
CA GLU A 53 -5.00 6.70 -6.90
C GLU A 53 -4.19 7.91 -7.42
N GLU A 54 -4.52 8.41 -8.61
CA GLU A 54 -3.87 9.59 -9.17
C GLU A 54 -4.13 10.84 -8.32
N LEU A 55 -5.39 11.04 -7.87
CA LEU A 55 -5.75 12.14 -6.97
C LEU A 55 -4.95 12.09 -5.68
N ALA A 56 -4.86 10.90 -5.09
CA ALA A 56 -4.13 10.68 -3.86
C ALA A 56 -2.63 10.95 -4.03
N PHE A 57 -2.03 10.51 -5.13
CA PHE A 57 -0.64 10.80 -5.46
C PHE A 57 -0.37 12.31 -5.57
N ARG A 58 -1.22 13.04 -6.32
CA ARG A 58 -1.12 14.49 -6.46
C ARG A 58 -1.30 15.21 -5.13
N PHE A 59 -2.27 14.79 -4.33
CA PHE A 59 -2.48 15.32 -2.98
C PHE A 59 -1.24 15.18 -2.10
N ALA A 60 -0.60 14.00 -2.11
CA ALA A 60 0.60 13.76 -1.31
C ALA A 60 1.74 14.68 -1.71
N VAL A 61 2.05 14.77 -3.00
CA VAL A 61 3.12 15.66 -3.49
C VAL A 61 2.83 17.10 -3.09
N ASN A 62 1.60 17.58 -3.29
CA ASN A 62 1.21 18.93 -2.92
C ASN A 62 1.29 19.18 -1.40
N THR A 63 0.89 18.18 -0.60
CA THR A 63 0.94 18.28 0.87
C THR A 63 2.38 18.33 1.37
N ILE A 64 3.27 17.53 0.80
CA ILE A 64 4.71 17.55 1.13
C ILE A 64 5.32 18.91 0.75
N ASN A 65 5.01 19.44 -0.43
CA ASN A 65 5.53 20.75 -0.88
C ASN A 65 5.03 21.90 -0.01
N ARG A 66 3.81 21.84 0.52
CA ARG A 66 3.27 22.84 1.46
C ARG A 66 3.99 22.79 2.81
N ASN A 67 4.49 21.65 3.21
CA ASN A 67 5.19 21.48 4.48
C ASN A 67 6.70 21.59 4.31
N ARG A 68 7.19 22.81 4.36
CA ARG A 68 8.61 23.13 4.18
C ARG A 68 9.54 22.57 5.27
N THR A 69 8.98 22.03 6.35
CA THR A 69 9.80 21.37 7.38
C THR A 69 10.26 19.98 6.97
N LEU A 70 9.55 19.33 6.04
CA LEU A 70 9.92 17.99 5.54
C LEU A 70 11.05 18.07 4.50
N LEU A 71 10.92 18.98 3.54
CA LEU A 71 11.88 19.17 2.45
C LEU A 71 12.14 20.67 2.23
N PRO A 72 12.96 21.30 3.08
CA PRO A 72 13.12 22.77 3.08
C PRO A 72 13.71 23.32 1.77
N ASN A 73 14.61 22.55 1.13
CA ASN A 73 15.33 22.99 -0.08
C ASN A 73 14.99 22.16 -1.32
N THR A 74 13.92 21.35 -1.27
CA THR A 74 13.55 20.48 -2.38
C THR A 74 12.08 20.69 -2.73
N THR A 75 11.80 20.88 -4.01
CA THR A 75 10.43 20.92 -4.53
C THR A 75 10.17 19.65 -5.30
N LEU A 76 9.09 18.96 -4.94
CA LEU A 76 8.63 17.79 -5.66
C LEU A 76 7.76 18.20 -6.83
N THR A 77 8.03 17.63 -7.99
CA THR A 77 7.19 17.74 -9.19
C THR A 77 6.77 16.34 -9.64
N TYR A 78 5.74 16.26 -10.44
CA TYR A 78 5.27 14.96 -10.92
C TYR A 78 4.83 15.01 -12.37
N ASP A 79 4.92 13.87 -13.03
CA ASP A 79 4.29 13.57 -14.30
C ASP A 79 3.36 12.38 -14.11
N THR A 80 2.08 12.51 -14.49
CA THR A 80 1.11 11.43 -14.35
C THR A 80 0.63 10.98 -15.73
N GLN A 81 0.67 9.68 -15.97
CA GLN A 81 0.23 9.04 -17.20
C GLN A 81 -0.92 8.08 -16.88
N LYS A 82 -1.87 7.99 -17.81
CA LYS A 82 -3.00 7.08 -17.72
C LYS A 82 -2.81 5.95 -18.74
N ILE A 83 -3.16 4.76 -18.35
CA ILE A 83 -3.14 3.56 -19.19
C ILE A 83 -4.46 2.82 -19.07
N ASN A 84 -4.80 2.03 -20.08
CA ASN A 84 -5.92 1.12 -20.01
C ASN A 84 -5.63 -0.04 -19.07
N LEU A 85 -6.69 -0.56 -18.45
CA LEU A 85 -6.60 -1.70 -17.53
C LEU A 85 -5.97 -2.91 -18.24
N TYR A 86 -4.98 -3.54 -17.61
CA TYR A 86 -4.21 -4.70 -18.12
C TYR A 86 -3.29 -4.42 -19.30
N ASP A 87 -3.15 -3.18 -19.77
CA ASP A 87 -2.30 -2.87 -20.93
C ASP A 87 -0.83 -2.72 -20.51
N SER A 88 -0.10 -3.84 -20.55
CA SER A 88 1.33 -3.89 -20.24
C SER A 88 2.20 -3.18 -21.29
N PHE A 89 1.75 -3.13 -22.54
CA PHE A 89 2.49 -2.45 -23.61
C PHE A 89 2.42 -0.93 -23.45
N GLU A 90 1.22 -0.41 -23.24
CA GLU A 90 1.03 1.03 -22.96
C GLU A 90 1.78 1.43 -21.69
N ALA A 91 1.72 0.62 -20.63
CA ALA A 91 2.47 0.83 -19.41
C ALA A 91 3.98 0.93 -19.63
N SER A 92 4.54 0.03 -20.45
CA SER A 92 5.95 0.06 -20.81
C SER A 92 6.34 1.33 -21.57
N LYS A 93 5.52 1.73 -22.54
CA LYS A 93 5.74 2.96 -23.32
C LYS A 93 5.73 4.19 -22.40
N LYS A 94 4.72 4.31 -21.53
CA LYS A 94 4.61 5.44 -20.59
C LYS A 94 5.75 5.47 -19.57
N ALA A 95 6.21 4.31 -19.11
CA ALA A 95 7.39 4.23 -18.25
C ALA A 95 8.65 4.75 -18.96
N CYS A 96 8.89 4.35 -20.22
CA CYS A 96 10.03 4.86 -20.99
C CYS A 96 9.93 6.38 -21.21
N ASP A 97 8.73 6.90 -21.51
CA ASP A 97 8.50 8.34 -21.66
C ASP A 97 8.87 9.10 -20.37
N GLN A 98 8.41 8.62 -19.21
CA GLN A 98 8.72 9.24 -17.92
C GLN A 98 10.20 9.14 -17.54
N LEU A 99 10.83 7.99 -17.81
CA LEU A 99 12.27 7.79 -17.56
C LEU A 99 13.12 8.72 -18.43
N SER A 100 12.70 9.00 -19.66
CA SER A 100 13.36 9.99 -20.53
C SER A 100 13.28 11.41 -19.99
N LEU A 101 12.25 11.75 -19.20
CA LEU A 101 12.11 13.02 -18.49
C LEU A 101 12.95 13.11 -17.21
N GLY A 102 13.67 12.04 -16.85
CA GLY A 102 14.54 11.98 -15.68
C GLY A 102 13.77 11.92 -14.36
N VAL A 103 12.71 11.11 -14.28
CA VAL A 103 12.00 10.89 -13.01
C VAL A 103 12.86 10.12 -12.03
N ALA A 104 12.76 10.49 -10.76
CA ALA A 104 13.53 9.89 -9.67
C ALA A 104 12.94 8.56 -9.16
N ALA A 105 11.65 8.35 -9.36
CA ALA A 105 10.93 7.11 -9.07
C ALA A 105 9.64 7.06 -9.85
N ILE A 106 9.09 5.85 -10.07
CA ILE A 106 7.78 5.63 -10.70
C ILE A 106 6.85 4.95 -9.70
N PHE A 107 5.62 5.48 -9.57
CA PHE A 107 4.53 4.95 -8.77
C PHE A 107 3.50 4.27 -9.67
N GLY A 108 3.06 3.06 -9.29
CA GLY A 108 2.09 2.29 -10.08
C GLY A 108 2.70 1.68 -11.36
N PRO A 109 1.88 1.09 -12.22
CA PRO A 109 0.43 0.86 -12.10
C PRO A 109 0.07 -0.22 -11.08
N SER A 110 -1.23 -0.32 -10.75
CA SER A 110 -1.68 -1.21 -9.68
C SER A 110 -1.81 -2.67 -10.10
N HIS A 111 -2.18 -2.94 -11.35
CA HIS A 111 -2.40 -4.30 -11.82
C HIS A 111 -1.08 -5.03 -12.10
N SER A 112 -1.00 -6.32 -11.73
CA SER A 112 0.24 -7.10 -11.78
C SER A 112 0.87 -7.21 -13.17
N SER A 113 0.06 -7.35 -14.24
CA SER A 113 0.59 -7.47 -15.60
C SER A 113 1.30 -6.19 -16.06
N SER A 114 0.64 -5.04 -15.86
CA SER A 114 1.18 -3.73 -16.19
C SER A 114 2.36 -3.37 -15.29
N ALA A 115 2.24 -3.64 -13.98
CA ALA A 115 3.28 -3.38 -12.99
C ALA A 115 4.57 -4.17 -13.24
N ASN A 116 4.47 -5.46 -13.62
CA ASN A 116 5.64 -6.29 -13.92
C ASN A 116 6.44 -5.76 -15.11
N ALA A 117 5.76 -5.24 -16.13
CA ALA A 117 6.41 -4.64 -17.29
C ALA A 117 7.19 -3.37 -16.89
N VAL A 118 6.56 -2.46 -16.14
CA VAL A 118 7.20 -1.25 -15.62
C VAL A 118 8.37 -1.59 -14.71
N GLN A 119 8.21 -2.57 -13.83
CA GLN A 119 9.26 -3.01 -12.91
C GLN A 119 10.51 -3.51 -13.66
N SER A 120 10.32 -4.31 -14.71
CA SER A 120 11.44 -4.82 -15.51
C SER A 120 12.26 -3.67 -16.11
N ILE A 121 11.58 -2.64 -16.63
CA ILE A 121 12.22 -1.45 -17.21
C ILE A 121 12.93 -0.64 -16.12
N CYS A 122 12.25 -0.35 -15.00
CA CYS A 122 12.80 0.41 -13.90
C CYS A 122 14.04 -0.28 -13.30
N ASN A 123 13.99 -1.61 -13.14
CA ASN A 123 15.12 -2.38 -12.62
C ASN A 123 16.31 -2.35 -13.58
N ALA A 124 16.09 -2.42 -14.91
CA ALA A 124 17.14 -2.33 -15.90
C ALA A 124 17.84 -0.96 -15.93
N LEU A 125 17.09 0.12 -15.65
CA LEU A 125 17.60 1.49 -15.67
C LEU A 125 18.00 2.03 -14.31
N GLY A 126 17.85 1.24 -13.24
CA GLY A 126 18.26 1.63 -11.89
C GLY A 126 17.36 2.71 -11.27
N VAL A 127 16.08 2.77 -11.63
CA VAL A 127 15.10 3.73 -11.10
C VAL A 127 14.14 3.02 -10.15
N PRO A 128 13.92 3.52 -8.93
CA PRO A 128 12.97 2.94 -7.99
C PRO A 128 11.54 2.86 -8.56
N HIS A 129 10.95 1.67 -8.47
CA HIS A 129 9.55 1.42 -8.79
C HIS A 129 8.77 1.15 -7.50
N ILE A 130 7.83 2.02 -7.16
CA ILE A 130 7.09 2.00 -5.89
C ILE A 130 5.69 1.43 -6.15
N GLN A 131 5.40 0.33 -5.46
CA GLN A 131 4.15 -0.39 -5.55
C GLN A 131 3.35 -0.32 -4.26
N THR A 132 2.05 -0.14 -4.41
CA THR A 132 1.09 -0.02 -3.32
C THR A 132 0.16 -1.23 -3.20
N ARG A 133 0.38 -2.28 -3.99
CA ARG A 133 -0.42 -3.51 -4.00
C ARG A 133 0.43 -4.77 -3.86
N TRP A 134 -0.24 -5.90 -3.68
CA TRP A 134 0.39 -7.19 -3.54
C TRP A 134 1.24 -7.57 -4.76
N LYS A 135 2.44 -8.06 -4.52
CA LYS A 135 3.27 -8.66 -5.56
C LYS A 135 2.94 -10.15 -5.69
N HIS A 136 2.55 -10.58 -6.89
CA HIS A 136 2.20 -11.98 -7.18
C HIS A 136 3.39 -12.94 -7.22
N GLN A 137 4.60 -12.45 -7.43
CA GLN A 137 5.76 -13.32 -7.55
C GLN A 137 6.72 -13.14 -6.40
N VAL A 138 7.25 -14.27 -5.89
CA VAL A 138 8.46 -14.28 -5.09
C VAL A 138 9.57 -13.74 -5.99
N SER A 139 10.01 -12.53 -5.70
CA SER A 139 11.17 -11.95 -6.37
C SER A 139 12.38 -12.77 -6.00
N ASP A 140 13.03 -13.36 -7.00
CA ASP A 140 14.45 -13.64 -6.87
C ASP A 140 15.13 -12.32 -6.51
N ASN A 141 16.19 -12.34 -5.71
CA ASN A 141 16.97 -11.18 -5.23
C ASN A 141 17.48 -10.22 -6.32
N LYS A 142 16.90 -10.26 -7.52
CA LYS A 142 17.28 -9.47 -8.70
C LYS A 142 16.57 -8.14 -8.82
N ASP A 143 15.48 -7.92 -8.06
CA ASP A 143 14.69 -6.69 -8.14
C ASP A 143 15.15 -5.65 -7.12
N SER A 144 16.37 -5.14 -7.29
CA SER A 144 16.98 -4.19 -6.36
C SER A 144 16.29 -2.83 -6.29
N PHE A 145 15.55 -2.46 -7.35
CA PHE A 145 14.86 -1.18 -7.49
C PHE A 145 13.34 -1.28 -7.29
N TYR A 146 12.87 -2.39 -6.77
CA TYR A 146 11.47 -2.58 -6.43
C TYR A 146 11.22 -2.25 -4.95
N VAL A 147 10.30 -1.33 -4.69
CA VAL A 147 9.87 -0.96 -3.34
C VAL A 147 8.39 -1.29 -3.18
N SER A 148 8.08 -2.29 -2.38
CA SER A 148 6.70 -2.61 -2.02
C SER A 148 6.33 -1.97 -0.69
N LEU A 149 5.18 -1.30 -0.67
CA LEU A 149 4.58 -0.79 0.56
C LEU A 149 3.66 -1.83 1.22
N TYR A 150 3.38 -2.94 0.52
CA TYR A 150 2.65 -4.08 1.06
C TYR A 150 3.62 -5.15 1.58
N PRO A 151 3.26 -5.90 2.63
CA PRO A 151 4.06 -7.03 3.09
C PRO A 151 4.14 -8.11 1.99
N ASP A 152 5.21 -8.88 2.01
CA ASP A 152 5.30 -10.04 1.14
C ASP A 152 4.34 -11.16 1.59
N PHE A 153 3.99 -12.04 0.66
CA PHE A 153 3.06 -13.14 0.95
C PHE A 153 3.57 -14.10 2.02
N SER A 154 4.87 -14.33 2.06
CA SER A 154 5.44 -15.26 3.04
C SER A 154 5.41 -14.68 4.45
N SER A 155 5.63 -13.38 4.59
CA SER A 155 5.52 -12.68 5.87
C SER A 155 4.08 -12.64 6.37
N LEU A 156 3.11 -12.36 5.50
CA LEU A 156 1.68 -12.43 5.85
C LEU A 156 1.29 -13.84 6.25
N SER A 157 1.68 -14.84 5.46
CA SER A 157 1.37 -16.25 5.74
C SER A 157 1.93 -16.71 7.09
N ARG A 158 3.16 -16.29 7.42
CA ARG A 158 3.75 -16.57 8.74
C ARG A 158 3.00 -15.88 9.87
N ALA A 159 2.64 -14.61 9.70
CA ALA A 159 1.87 -13.87 10.69
C ALA A 159 0.50 -14.55 10.97
N ILE A 160 -0.17 -15.05 9.92
CA ILE A 160 -1.42 -15.81 10.07
C ILE A 160 -1.15 -17.13 10.81
N LEU A 161 -0.08 -17.84 10.48
CA LEU A 161 0.29 -19.07 11.16
C LEU A 161 0.60 -18.82 12.66
N ASP A 162 1.29 -17.73 12.96
CA ASP A 162 1.60 -17.33 14.33
C ASP A 162 0.32 -17.02 15.11
N LEU A 163 -0.67 -16.37 14.49
CA LEU A 163 -2.00 -16.16 15.10
C LEU A 163 -2.72 -17.48 15.37
N VAL A 164 -2.73 -18.40 14.41
CA VAL A 164 -3.33 -19.74 14.57
C VAL A 164 -2.69 -20.46 15.75
N GLN A 165 -1.38 -20.39 15.91
CA GLN A 165 -0.65 -20.96 17.02
C GLN A 165 -0.93 -20.24 18.35
N PHE A 166 -0.98 -18.93 18.34
CA PHE A 166 -1.31 -18.12 19.51
C PHE A 166 -2.68 -18.47 20.07
N PHE A 167 -3.69 -18.59 19.18
CA PHE A 167 -5.04 -19.02 19.57
C PHE A 167 -5.14 -20.52 19.85
N LYS A 168 -4.04 -21.28 19.66
CA LYS A 168 -3.98 -22.74 19.87
C LYS A 168 -5.02 -23.51 19.07
N TRP A 169 -5.33 -23.05 17.86
CA TRP A 169 -6.27 -23.71 16.99
C TRP A 169 -5.71 -25.05 16.49
N LYS A 170 -6.51 -26.10 16.58
CA LYS A 170 -6.16 -27.44 16.08
C LYS A 170 -6.79 -27.76 14.72
N THR A 171 -7.86 -27.08 14.41
CA THR A 171 -8.60 -27.19 13.14
C THR A 171 -8.82 -25.80 12.59
N VAL A 172 -8.49 -25.61 11.32
CA VAL A 172 -8.65 -24.35 10.60
C VAL A 172 -9.26 -24.65 9.23
N THR A 173 -10.25 -23.84 8.85
CA THR A 173 -10.78 -23.83 7.50
C THR A 173 -10.28 -22.57 6.81
N VAL A 174 -9.63 -22.72 5.66
CA VAL A 174 -9.23 -21.62 4.78
C VAL A 174 -10.25 -21.53 3.66
N VAL A 175 -10.79 -20.34 3.47
CA VAL A 175 -11.71 -20.01 2.37
C VAL A 175 -11.04 -18.95 1.51
N TYR A 176 -10.85 -19.21 0.22
CA TYR A 176 -10.20 -18.29 -0.70
C TYR A 176 -11.07 -18.02 -1.94
N ASP A 177 -10.94 -16.85 -2.53
CA ASP A 177 -11.67 -16.44 -3.74
C ASP A 177 -10.85 -16.66 -5.01
N ASP A 178 -9.55 -16.51 -4.94
CA ASP A 178 -8.64 -16.57 -6.08
C ASP A 178 -7.52 -17.59 -5.87
N SER A 179 -7.08 -18.23 -6.93
CA SER A 179 -5.97 -19.20 -6.92
C SER A 179 -4.66 -18.65 -6.33
N THR A 180 -4.47 -17.33 -6.38
CA THR A 180 -3.33 -16.66 -5.73
C THR A 180 -3.39 -16.72 -4.19
N GLY A 181 -4.56 -16.94 -3.61
CA GLY A 181 -4.75 -17.14 -2.17
C GLY A 181 -3.94 -18.30 -1.62
N LEU A 182 -3.83 -19.40 -2.37
CA LEU A 182 -3.01 -20.54 -1.98
C LEU A 182 -1.52 -20.18 -1.90
N ILE A 183 -1.05 -19.28 -2.76
CA ILE A 183 0.33 -18.78 -2.74
C ILE A 183 0.52 -17.85 -1.53
N ARG A 184 -0.44 -16.98 -1.27
CA ARG A 184 -0.42 -16.07 -0.09
C ARG A 184 -0.39 -16.83 1.22
N LEU A 185 -1.00 -18.00 1.29
CA LEU A 185 -1.13 -18.79 2.50
C LEU A 185 -0.21 -20.02 2.54
N GLN A 186 0.83 -20.05 1.71
CA GLN A 186 1.70 -21.23 1.54
C GLN A 186 2.33 -21.73 2.85
N GLU A 187 2.73 -20.85 3.77
CA GLU A 187 3.31 -21.28 5.06
C GLU A 187 2.26 -21.92 5.96
N LEU A 188 1.03 -21.42 5.93
CA LEU A 188 -0.10 -22.04 6.62
C LEU A 188 -0.45 -23.41 5.99
N ILE A 189 -0.43 -23.51 4.66
CA ILE A 189 -0.73 -24.76 3.95
C ILE A 189 0.32 -25.85 4.24
N LYS A 190 1.57 -25.47 4.42
CA LYS A 190 2.67 -26.37 4.83
C LYS A 190 2.63 -26.73 6.34
N ALA A 191 1.88 -25.97 7.15
CA ALA A 191 1.86 -26.14 8.60
C ALA A 191 1.41 -27.53 9.09
N PRO A 192 0.44 -28.24 8.47
CA PRO A 192 0.04 -29.59 8.91
C PRO A 192 1.19 -30.59 9.01
N SER A 193 2.22 -30.46 8.18
CA SER A 193 3.40 -31.33 8.22
C SER A 193 4.35 -31.03 9.40
N ARG A 194 4.27 -29.84 9.97
CA ARG A 194 5.17 -29.36 11.06
C ARG A 194 4.48 -29.29 12.42
N TYR A 195 3.17 -29.07 12.41
CA TYR A 195 2.36 -28.85 13.59
C TYR A 195 1.15 -29.78 13.57
N ASN A 196 0.61 -30.14 14.72
CA ASN A 196 -0.61 -30.92 14.79
C ASN A 196 -1.85 -30.09 14.45
N LEU A 197 -1.91 -29.59 13.21
CA LEU A 197 -2.95 -28.74 12.67
C LEU A 197 -3.73 -29.49 11.59
N ARG A 198 -5.05 -29.53 11.71
CA ARG A 198 -5.93 -30.03 10.67
C ARG A 198 -6.42 -28.87 9.82
N LEU A 199 -6.04 -28.84 8.55
CA LEU A 199 -6.39 -27.80 7.59
C LEU A 199 -7.46 -28.31 6.63
N LYS A 200 -8.52 -27.55 6.47
CA LYS A 200 -9.51 -27.70 5.40
C LYS A 200 -9.39 -26.52 4.45
N ILE A 201 -9.41 -26.77 3.16
CA ILE A 201 -9.30 -25.75 2.13
C ILE A 201 -10.58 -25.76 1.33
N ARG A 202 -11.19 -24.56 1.16
CA ARG A 202 -12.44 -24.36 0.43
C ARG A 202 -12.30 -23.17 -0.50
N GLN A 203 -12.84 -23.28 -1.71
CA GLN A 203 -12.85 -22.21 -2.68
C GLN A 203 -14.23 -21.55 -2.71
N LEU A 204 -14.27 -20.22 -2.72
CA LEU A 204 -15.45 -19.46 -3.05
C LEU A 204 -15.72 -19.59 -4.55
N PRO A 205 -16.98 -19.72 -4.98
CA PRO A 205 -17.31 -19.68 -6.40
C PRO A 205 -16.89 -18.34 -7.02
N ALA A 206 -16.14 -18.38 -8.10
CA ALA A 206 -15.53 -17.19 -8.72
C ALA A 206 -16.58 -16.18 -9.24
N ASP A 207 -17.75 -16.64 -9.67
CA ASP A 207 -18.73 -15.82 -10.37
C ASP A 207 -19.97 -15.46 -9.54
N THR A 208 -20.04 -15.89 -8.29
CA THR A 208 -21.21 -15.66 -7.46
C THR A 208 -20.87 -14.91 -6.17
N LYS A 209 -21.61 -13.83 -5.91
CA LYS A 209 -21.59 -13.16 -4.60
C LYS A 209 -22.34 -13.96 -3.52
N ASP A 210 -22.83 -15.16 -3.85
CA ASP A 210 -23.58 -16.02 -2.92
C ASP A 210 -22.69 -17.10 -2.29
N ALA A 211 -22.28 -16.84 -1.07
CA ALA A 211 -21.50 -17.76 -0.26
C ALA A 211 -22.36 -18.71 0.58
N LYS A 212 -23.70 -18.61 0.55
CA LYS A 212 -24.61 -19.41 1.39
C LYS A 212 -24.41 -20.92 1.27
N PRO A 213 -24.22 -21.51 0.08
CA PRO A 213 -23.99 -22.96 -0.03
C PRO A 213 -22.76 -23.40 0.76
N LEU A 214 -21.66 -22.67 0.60
CA LEU A 214 -20.40 -22.91 1.31
C LEU A 214 -20.58 -22.75 2.83
N LEU A 215 -21.17 -21.64 3.25
CA LEU A 215 -21.43 -21.36 4.67
C LEU A 215 -22.33 -22.46 5.30
N LYS A 216 -23.34 -22.97 4.56
CA LYS A 216 -24.19 -24.07 5.02
C LYS A 216 -23.40 -25.36 5.26
N GLU A 217 -22.46 -25.67 4.40
CA GLU A 217 -21.58 -26.82 4.58
C GLU A 217 -20.65 -26.63 5.78
N MET A 218 -20.06 -25.46 5.92
CA MET A 218 -19.17 -25.12 7.05
C MET A 218 -19.95 -25.20 8.38
N LYS A 219 -21.18 -24.70 8.43
CA LYS A 219 -22.04 -24.80 9.60
C LYS A 219 -22.34 -26.25 9.98
N ARG A 220 -22.70 -27.10 9.00
CA ARG A 220 -22.90 -28.54 9.22
C ARG A 220 -21.62 -29.24 9.68
N GLY A 221 -20.47 -28.84 9.14
CA GLY A 221 -19.16 -29.36 9.50
C GLY A 221 -18.60 -28.84 10.82
N LYS A 222 -19.33 -27.97 11.53
CA LYS A 222 -18.89 -27.31 12.79
C LYS A 222 -17.52 -26.66 12.63
N GLU A 223 -17.32 -25.94 11.52
CA GLU A 223 -16.08 -25.24 11.19
C GLU A 223 -16.11 -23.85 11.82
N PHE A 224 -15.56 -23.74 13.02
CA PHE A 224 -15.65 -22.52 13.83
C PHE A 224 -14.48 -21.56 13.62
N HIS A 225 -13.31 -22.07 13.25
CA HIS A 225 -12.11 -21.29 13.03
C HIS A 225 -11.85 -21.14 11.53
N VAL A 226 -12.08 -19.96 11.00
CA VAL A 226 -12.07 -19.74 9.55
C VAL A 226 -11.15 -18.59 9.20
N ILE A 227 -10.33 -18.80 8.18
CA ILE A 227 -9.50 -17.76 7.58
C ILE A 227 -10.10 -17.46 6.20
N PHE A 228 -10.54 -16.22 6.02
CA PHE A 228 -11.06 -15.72 4.75
C PHE A 228 -9.95 -14.95 4.02
N ASP A 229 -9.54 -15.50 2.88
CA ASP A 229 -8.60 -14.90 1.95
C ASP A 229 -9.35 -14.39 0.72
N CYS A 230 -9.94 -13.21 0.86
CA CYS A 230 -10.79 -12.58 -0.15
C CYS A 230 -10.72 -11.06 -0.05
N SER A 231 -11.27 -10.39 -1.08
CA SER A 231 -11.39 -8.94 -1.07
C SER A 231 -12.31 -8.45 0.06
N HIS A 232 -12.22 -7.16 0.39
CA HIS A 232 -13.06 -6.56 1.44
C HIS A 232 -14.54 -6.55 1.03
N GLU A 233 -14.86 -6.35 -0.27
CA GLU A 233 -16.23 -6.40 -0.78
C GLU A 233 -16.82 -7.81 -0.62
N MET A 234 -16.02 -8.83 -0.94
CA MET A 234 -16.43 -10.21 -0.75
C MET A 234 -16.62 -10.53 0.74
N ALA A 235 -15.71 -10.07 1.59
CA ALA A 235 -15.80 -10.22 3.04
C ALA A 235 -17.09 -9.58 3.60
N ALA A 236 -17.48 -8.39 3.14
CA ALA A 236 -18.73 -7.74 3.52
C ALA A 236 -19.95 -8.62 3.17
N GLY A 237 -19.98 -9.17 1.95
CA GLY A 237 -21.03 -10.08 1.50
C GLY A 237 -21.11 -11.37 2.33
N ILE A 238 -19.95 -11.97 2.64
CA ILE A 238 -19.86 -13.18 3.47
C ILE A 238 -20.36 -12.92 4.88
N LEU A 239 -19.93 -11.84 5.53
CA LEU A 239 -20.34 -11.51 6.89
C LEU A 239 -21.85 -11.29 7.00
N LYS A 240 -22.45 -10.59 6.03
CA LYS A 240 -23.91 -10.39 5.97
C LYS A 240 -24.67 -11.72 5.84
N GLN A 241 -24.17 -12.64 5.02
CA GLN A 241 -24.76 -13.96 4.84
C GLN A 241 -24.55 -14.84 6.08
N ALA A 242 -23.35 -14.80 6.69
CA ALA A 242 -23.05 -15.52 7.92
C ALA A 242 -23.94 -15.09 9.08
N LEU A 243 -24.24 -13.76 9.19
CA LEU A 243 -25.19 -13.25 10.17
C LEU A 243 -26.58 -13.86 9.96
N ALA A 244 -27.09 -13.81 8.72
CA ALA A 244 -28.41 -14.35 8.38
C ALA A 244 -28.52 -15.88 8.62
N MET A 245 -27.38 -16.58 8.62
CA MET A 245 -27.32 -18.02 8.87
C MET A 245 -27.01 -18.40 10.33
N GLY A 246 -26.91 -17.40 11.24
CA GLY A 246 -26.58 -17.63 12.65
C GLY A 246 -25.17 -18.19 12.86
N MET A 247 -24.19 -17.73 12.07
CA MET A 247 -22.78 -18.07 12.17
C MET A 247 -21.94 -16.94 12.76
N MET A 248 -22.57 -16.01 13.47
CA MET A 248 -21.94 -14.87 14.12
C MET A 248 -22.13 -14.96 15.64
N THR A 249 -21.69 -16.07 16.21
CA THR A 249 -21.78 -16.33 17.66
C THR A 249 -20.39 -16.44 18.26
N GLU A 250 -20.29 -16.51 19.58
CA GLU A 250 -19.04 -16.64 20.35
C GLU A 250 -18.21 -17.90 19.98
N TYR A 251 -18.82 -18.88 19.35
CA TYR A 251 -18.11 -20.08 18.89
C TYR A 251 -17.27 -19.83 17.66
N TYR A 252 -17.61 -18.80 16.85
CA TYR A 252 -16.92 -18.53 15.59
C TYR A 252 -15.80 -17.52 15.79
N HIS A 253 -14.67 -17.82 15.17
CA HIS A 253 -13.57 -16.89 15.07
C HIS A 253 -13.10 -16.82 13.61
N TYR A 254 -13.19 -15.63 13.03
CA TYR A 254 -12.83 -15.32 11.66
C TYR A 254 -11.55 -14.50 11.61
N ILE A 255 -10.60 -14.93 10.77
CA ILE A 255 -9.41 -14.15 10.42
C ILE A 255 -9.54 -13.74 8.97
N PHE A 256 -9.33 -12.47 8.69
CA PHE A 256 -9.32 -11.93 7.33
C PHE A 256 -7.89 -11.57 6.94
N THR A 257 -7.49 -11.98 5.72
CA THR A 257 -6.15 -11.69 5.19
C THR A 257 -6.07 -10.30 4.56
N THR A 258 -7.22 -9.71 4.21
CA THR A 258 -7.27 -8.35 3.70
C THR A 258 -6.69 -7.37 4.70
N LEU A 259 -5.89 -6.41 4.22
CA LEU A 259 -5.30 -5.37 5.06
C LEU A 259 -6.23 -4.16 5.25
N ASP A 260 -7.41 -4.23 4.65
CA ASP A 260 -8.43 -3.19 4.59
C ASP A 260 -9.72 -3.56 5.34
N LEU A 261 -9.64 -4.50 6.27
CA LEU A 261 -10.81 -4.95 7.04
C LEU A 261 -11.53 -3.80 7.77
N PHE A 262 -10.77 -2.78 8.19
CA PHE A 262 -11.32 -1.60 8.86
C PHE A 262 -12.25 -0.74 7.95
N ALA A 263 -12.23 -0.95 6.64
CA ALA A 263 -13.15 -0.30 5.71
C ALA A 263 -14.53 -0.96 5.67
N LEU A 264 -14.67 -2.13 6.28
CA LEU A 264 -15.96 -2.78 6.42
C LEU A 264 -16.77 -2.09 7.54
N ASP A 265 -18.04 -1.88 7.28
CA ASP A 265 -18.99 -1.57 8.33
C ASP A 265 -19.22 -2.80 9.19
N VAL A 266 -18.58 -2.82 10.35
CA VAL A 266 -18.68 -3.93 11.32
C VAL A 266 -19.71 -3.67 12.42
N GLU A 267 -20.37 -2.51 12.42
CA GLU A 267 -21.38 -2.13 13.42
C GLU A 267 -22.53 -3.16 13.52
N PRO A 268 -23.06 -3.74 12.42
CA PRO A 268 -24.09 -4.76 12.50
C PRO A 268 -23.70 -6.03 13.29
N TYR A 269 -22.40 -6.25 13.47
CA TYR A 269 -21.87 -7.46 14.12
C TYR A 269 -21.37 -7.21 15.54
N ARG A 270 -21.40 -5.99 16.02
CA ARG A 270 -20.82 -5.55 17.29
C ARG A 270 -21.32 -6.36 18.50
N TYR A 271 -22.59 -6.75 18.49
CA TYR A 271 -23.21 -7.48 19.60
C TYR A 271 -23.46 -8.95 19.28
N SER A 272 -22.87 -9.49 18.23
CA SER A 272 -23.11 -10.86 17.80
C SER A 272 -22.33 -11.91 18.58
N GLY A 273 -21.30 -11.51 19.32
CA GLY A 273 -20.38 -12.41 20.06
C GLY A 273 -19.29 -13.02 19.18
N VAL A 274 -19.32 -12.88 17.86
CA VAL A 274 -18.27 -13.42 16.96
C VAL A 274 -16.93 -12.73 17.22
N ASN A 275 -15.86 -13.51 17.17
CA ASN A 275 -14.51 -12.96 17.16
C ASN A 275 -14.05 -12.73 15.73
N MET A 276 -13.62 -11.51 15.43
CA MET A 276 -13.05 -11.14 14.14
C MET A 276 -11.64 -10.59 14.33
N THR A 277 -10.70 -11.09 13.55
CA THR A 277 -9.31 -10.67 13.57
C THR A 277 -8.88 -10.29 12.15
N GLY A 278 -8.20 -9.19 12.00
CA GLY A 278 -7.69 -8.74 10.72
C GLY A 278 -6.37 -8.00 10.86
N PHE A 279 -5.76 -7.71 9.73
CA PHE A 279 -4.52 -6.97 9.64
C PHE A 279 -4.81 -5.53 9.18
N ARG A 280 -3.96 -4.61 9.56
CA ARG A 280 -4.06 -3.20 9.19
C ARG A 280 -2.67 -2.69 8.81
N ILE A 281 -2.57 -2.04 7.65
CA ILE A 281 -1.31 -1.41 7.22
C ILE A 281 -1.10 -0.10 7.99
N LEU A 282 -2.16 0.69 8.16
CA LEU A 282 -2.06 2.02 8.75
C LEU A 282 -2.57 2.04 10.19
N ASN A 283 -1.81 2.68 11.06
CA ASN A 283 -2.29 3.01 12.39
C ASN A 283 -3.08 4.33 12.36
N THR A 284 -4.40 4.23 12.29
CA THR A 284 -5.29 5.40 12.30
C THR A 284 -5.35 6.14 13.63
N GLU A 285 -4.84 5.55 14.72
CA GLU A 285 -4.72 6.19 16.02
C GLU A 285 -3.52 7.15 16.10
N ASN A 286 -2.58 7.01 15.15
CA ASN A 286 -1.48 7.97 15.02
C ASN A 286 -2.03 9.32 14.55
N SER A 287 -1.74 10.37 15.32
CA SER A 287 -2.25 11.72 15.06
C SER A 287 -1.84 12.28 13.71
N GLN A 288 -0.64 11.93 13.22
CA GLN A 288 -0.18 12.34 11.89
C GLN A 288 -0.99 11.65 10.79
N VAL A 289 -1.26 10.35 10.94
CA VAL A 289 -2.08 9.58 10.00
C VAL A 289 -3.51 10.11 9.99
N ALA A 290 -4.12 10.31 11.16
CA ALA A 290 -5.46 10.88 11.29
C ALA A 290 -5.57 12.26 10.63
N SER A 291 -4.59 13.14 10.86
CA SER A 291 -4.55 14.49 10.25
C SER A 291 -4.46 14.44 8.72
N ILE A 292 -3.70 13.49 8.16
CA ILE A 292 -3.59 13.33 6.70
C ILE A 292 -4.91 12.81 6.12
N ILE A 293 -5.55 11.84 6.78
CA ILE A 293 -6.86 11.30 6.38
C ILE A 293 -7.93 12.41 6.38
N GLU A 294 -7.95 13.23 7.43
CA GLU A 294 -8.88 14.36 7.53
C GLU A 294 -8.67 15.38 6.40
N LYS A 295 -7.45 15.80 6.15
CA LYS A 295 -7.12 16.73 5.07
C LYS A 295 -7.49 16.17 3.69
N TRP A 296 -7.25 14.90 3.46
CA TRP A 296 -7.64 14.23 2.24
C TRP A 296 -9.17 14.20 2.07
N SER A 297 -9.90 13.86 3.12
CA SER A 297 -11.37 13.83 3.09
C SER A 297 -11.94 15.20 2.78
N MET A 298 -11.38 16.26 3.36
CA MET A 298 -11.76 17.65 3.07
C MET A 298 -11.51 18.04 1.62
N GLU A 299 -10.35 17.68 1.06
CA GLU A 299 -10.00 18.03 -0.33
C GLU A 299 -10.89 17.26 -1.34
N ARG A 300 -11.31 16.04 -1.01
CA ARG A 300 -12.27 15.28 -1.83
C ARG A 300 -13.68 15.86 -1.81
N LEU A 301 -14.12 16.38 -0.69
CA LEU A 301 -15.44 17.04 -0.59
C LEU A 301 -15.51 18.33 -1.41
N GLN A 302 -14.38 18.98 -1.66
CA GLN A 302 -14.27 20.17 -2.51
C GLN A 302 -14.18 19.83 -4.01
N ALA A 303 -13.90 18.56 -4.37
CA ALA A 303 -13.96 18.11 -5.75
C ALA A 303 -15.40 17.93 -6.21
N PRO A 304 -15.76 18.22 -7.48
CA PRO A 304 -17.13 18.06 -7.94
C PRO A 304 -17.60 16.62 -7.75
N PRO A 305 -18.83 16.41 -7.24
CA PRO A 305 -19.32 15.08 -6.89
C PRO A 305 -19.41 14.18 -8.11
N LYS A 306 -18.87 12.96 -7.99
CA LYS A 306 -19.14 11.88 -8.92
C LYS A 306 -20.51 11.29 -8.61
N PRO A 307 -21.33 10.95 -9.62
CA PRO A 307 -22.69 10.45 -9.39
C PRO A 307 -22.75 9.09 -8.69
N ASP A 308 -21.73 8.24 -8.66
CA ASP A 308 -21.89 6.84 -8.24
C ASP A 308 -20.73 6.15 -7.49
N SER A 309 -19.81 6.86 -6.90
CA SER A 309 -18.82 6.19 -6.04
C SER A 309 -19.11 6.44 -4.57
N GLY A 310 -19.45 5.39 -3.85
CA GLY A 310 -19.66 5.45 -2.40
C GLY A 310 -18.47 6.05 -1.66
N LEU A 311 -18.72 6.75 -0.56
CA LEU A 311 -17.72 7.43 0.28
C LEU A 311 -16.55 6.49 0.70
N LEU A 312 -16.79 5.18 0.69
CA LEU A 312 -15.86 4.13 1.10
C LEU A 312 -14.74 3.85 0.09
N ASP A 313 -15.01 3.93 -1.22
CA ASP A 313 -13.97 3.65 -2.24
C ASP A 313 -12.80 4.61 -2.18
N GLY A 314 -13.06 5.85 -1.78
CA GLY A 314 -12.01 6.85 -1.64
C GLY A 314 -11.14 6.69 -0.41
N PHE A 315 -11.69 6.16 0.67
CA PHE A 315 -10.94 5.85 1.89
C PHE A 315 -9.96 4.70 1.67
N MET A 316 -10.35 3.74 0.84
CA MET A 316 -9.57 2.55 0.50
C MET A 316 -8.32 2.88 -0.29
N THR A 317 -8.44 3.79 -1.25
CA THR A 317 -7.32 4.16 -2.12
C THR A 317 -6.25 4.97 -1.39
N ILE A 318 -6.62 5.72 -0.35
CA ILE A 318 -5.65 6.46 0.49
C ILE A 318 -4.75 5.50 1.28
N ASN A 319 -5.30 4.40 1.74
CA ASN A 319 -4.57 3.44 2.54
C ASN A 319 -3.48 2.70 1.75
N SER A 320 -3.63 2.61 0.43
CA SER A 320 -2.69 1.91 -0.43
C SER A 320 -1.64 2.81 -1.09
N SER A 321 -1.87 4.12 -1.25
CA SER A 321 -1.08 4.87 -2.24
C SER A 321 -0.07 5.89 -1.70
N ILE A 322 -0.11 6.37 -0.43
CA ILE A 322 0.51 7.70 -0.21
C ILE A 322 1.30 7.91 1.07
N LEU A 323 1.34 6.98 1.99
CA LEU A 323 2.13 7.21 3.20
C LEU A 323 3.55 6.67 3.07
N ILE A 324 4.40 7.35 2.31
CA ILE A 324 5.85 7.26 2.47
C ILE A 324 6.21 8.00 3.76
N LEU A 325 6.00 7.33 4.89
CA LEU A 325 6.60 7.77 6.15
C LEU A 325 7.93 7.04 6.32
N PRO A 326 9.02 7.74 6.69
CA PRO A 326 10.38 7.18 6.74
C PRO A 326 10.60 6.08 7.79
N GLN A 327 9.60 5.64 8.53
CA GLN A 327 9.70 4.61 9.56
C GLN A 327 8.45 3.75 9.64
N THR A 328 8.13 2.98 8.62
CA THR A 328 7.12 1.94 8.76
C THR A 328 7.77 0.62 9.13
N LYS A 329 7.96 0.37 10.42
CA LYS A 329 7.85 -0.99 10.94
C LYS A 329 6.39 -1.40 10.73
N TYR A 330 6.16 -2.50 10.02
CA TYR A 330 4.83 -3.06 9.82
C TYR A 330 4.20 -3.35 11.20
N TYR A 331 3.22 -2.56 11.60
CA TYR A 331 2.45 -2.82 12.80
C TYR A 331 1.31 -3.76 12.42
N ILE A 332 1.40 -5.00 12.86
CA ILE A 332 0.29 -5.94 12.82
C ILE A 332 -0.63 -5.53 13.98
N TYR A 333 -1.70 -4.79 13.68
CA TYR A 333 -2.74 -4.52 14.66
C TYR A 333 -3.77 -5.63 14.62
N ILE A 334 -3.84 -6.38 15.69
CA ILE A 334 -4.88 -7.39 15.91
C ILE A 334 -6.10 -6.63 16.44
N TYR A 335 -7.15 -6.57 15.64
CA TYR A 335 -8.43 -6.06 16.09
C TYR A 335 -9.13 -7.18 16.89
N LEU A 336 -8.87 -7.22 18.17
CA LEU A 336 -9.69 -7.99 19.10
C LEU A 336 -10.84 -7.07 19.50
N GLN A 337 -12.08 -7.41 19.15
CA GLN A 337 -13.22 -6.81 19.82
C GLN A 337 -13.12 -7.24 21.30
N PRO A 338 -13.03 -6.31 22.26
CA PRO A 338 -13.09 -6.71 23.65
C PRO A 338 -14.47 -7.28 23.92
N ASN A 339 -14.50 -8.52 24.39
CA ASN A 339 -15.68 -9.04 25.07
C ASN A 339 -15.94 -8.12 26.25
N ILE A 340 -17.02 -7.33 26.21
CA ILE A 340 -17.63 -6.68 27.36
C ILE A 340 -18.67 -7.63 27.92
#